data_45484436be69e3cb2f15a0afc0a63702
#
_entry.id   45484436be69e3cb2f15a0afc0a63702
#
_cell.length_a   1.000
_cell.length_b   1.000
_cell.length_c   1.000
_cell.angle_alpha   90.00
_cell.angle_beta   90.00
_cell.angle_gamma   90.00
#
_symmetry.space_group_name_H-M   'P 1'
#
loop_
_entity.id
_entity.type
_entity.pdbx_description
1 polymer ?
#
loop_
_entity_poly.entity_id
_entity_poly.type
_entity_poly.pdbx_seq_one_letter_code
_entity_poly.pdbx_strand_id
1 'polypeptide(L)'
;MADLVRQSKMLHTDATKMPYLDESAAKRTLSGQMWVYYGDRDHPFNVFDVCRDHSASGIDAFLKDKNFHGYLNADALNVYDHLFRSGTMTEVGCWAHCRRKFYEAKESDPARSHLALSRIRLLYQVEEEAKQIIAAQELTGSEVDEVRRQLRQEKALPILSDFQKWLLEEEPKVLPKSPMAQAIAYALRHWQALTRYRDDGFLDIDNNLAEMTLRHIAIGRKNWLFAGSQAGGDTAAILFSVTSTCHRHRVDAFAYLHDLLQRLAHDPQPAPELLRSWLPDRWQPPPTESADSG
;
A
#
# COMPACT_ATOMS: atom_id res chain seq x y z
N MET A 1 5.04 -5.19 -15.49
CA MET A 1 4.86 -4.96 -14.03
C MET A 1 3.38 -4.98 -13.61
N ALA A 2 2.49 -4.22 -14.23
CA ALA A 2 1.08 -4.19 -13.84
C ALA A 2 0.40 -5.57 -13.84
N ASP A 3 0.59 -6.38 -14.89
CA ASP A 3 0.04 -7.74 -14.93
C ASP A 3 0.61 -8.67 -13.86
N LEU A 4 1.86 -8.45 -13.46
CA LEU A 4 2.50 -9.22 -12.39
C LEU A 4 1.94 -8.83 -11.01
N VAL A 5 1.79 -7.54 -10.75
CA VAL A 5 1.21 -7.04 -9.50
C VAL A 5 -0.21 -7.57 -9.31
N ARG A 6 -1.00 -7.65 -10.37
CA ARG A 6 -2.36 -8.22 -10.32
C ARG A 6 -2.42 -9.74 -10.05
N GLN A 7 -1.31 -10.44 -10.09
CA GLN A 7 -1.21 -11.86 -9.68
C GLN A 7 -0.96 -12.01 -8.16
N SER A 8 -0.76 -10.92 -7.44
CA SER A 8 -0.61 -10.93 -5.99
C SER A 8 -1.85 -11.51 -5.31
N LYS A 9 -1.64 -12.27 -4.24
CA LYS A 9 -2.72 -12.70 -3.35
C LYS A 9 -3.28 -11.52 -2.55
N MET A 10 -2.41 -10.56 -2.24
CA MET A 10 -2.74 -9.33 -1.53
C MET A 10 -2.07 -8.14 -2.18
N LEU A 11 -2.84 -7.07 -2.36
CA LEU A 11 -2.34 -5.77 -2.77
C LEU A 11 -2.50 -4.76 -1.64
N HIS A 12 -1.51 -3.89 -1.50
CA HIS A 12 -1.68 -2.64 -0.78
C HIS A 12 -1.94 -1.53 -1.78
N THR A 13 -2.88 -0.65 -1.48
CA THR A 13 -3.19 0.50 -2.33
C THR A 13 -3.46 1.74 -1.50
N ASP A 14 -3.03 2.86 -2.02
CA ASP A 14 -3.28 4.18 -1.46
C ASP A 14 -3.16 5.21 -2.57
N ALA A 15 -3.62 6.45 -2.34
CA ALA A 15 -3.59 7.51 -3.32
C ALA A 15 -3.10 8.84 -2.75
N THR A 16 -2.47 9.62 -3.59
CA THR A 16 -2.14 11.01 -3.28
C THR A 16 -2.58 11.94 -4.40
N LYS A 17 -2.93 13.18 -4.04
CA LYS A 17 -3.30 14.19 -5.05
C LYS A 17 -2.16 14.41 -6.04
N MET A 18 -2.50 14.43 -7.33
CA MET A 18 -1.57 14.70 -8.43
C MET A 18 -2.19 15.80 -9.32
N PRO A 19 -2.03 17.09 -8.97
CA PRO A 19 -2.53 18.16 -9.82
C PRO A 19 -1.83 18.16 -11.17
N TYR A 20 -2.55 18.46 -12.24
CA TYR A 20 -1.98 18.61 -13.59
C TYR A 20 -2.61 19.77 -14.33
N LEU A 21 -1.86 20.32 -15.31
CA LEU A 21 -2.35 21.37 -16.16
C LEU A 21 -3.18 20.78 -17.30
N ASP A 22 -4.30 21.45 -17.60
CA ASP A 22 -5.13 21.19 -18.76
C ASP A 22 -5.53 22.55 -19.36
N GLU A 23 -4.96 22.87 -20.49
CA GLU A 23 -5.21 24.16 -21.18
C GLU A 23 -6.64 24.27 -21.72
N SER A 24 -7.31 23.14 -21.94
CA SER A 24 -8.69 23.09 -22.41
C SER A 24 -9.73 23.30 -21.33
N ALA A 25 -9.34 23.17 -20.07
CA ALA A 25 -10.25 23.27 -18.93
C ALA A 25 -10.46 24.72 -18.49
N ALA A 26 -11.68 25.06 -18.06
CA ALA A 26 -12.01 26.37 -17.49
C ALA A 26 -11.14 26.75 -16.29
N LYS A 27 -10.74 25.76 -15.50
CA LYS A 27 -9.67 25.85 -14.48
C LYS A 27 -8.42 25.19 -15.05
N ARG A 28 -7.37 25.95 -15.29
CA ARG A 28 -6.11 25.46 -15.86
C ARG A 28 -5.45 24.33 -15.07
N THR A 29 -5.74 24.20 -13.77
CA THR A 29 -5.23 23.11 -12.93
C THR A 29 -6.38 22.20 -12.53
N LEU A 30 -6.30 20.95 -12.93
CA LEU A 30 -7.22 19.88 -12.53
C LEU A 30 -6.63 19.07 -11.41
N SER A 31 -7.50 18.51 -10.56
CA SER A 31 -7.08 17.68 -9.43
C SER A 31 -7.21 16.22 -9.81
N GLY A 32 -6.09 15.60 -10.24
CA GLY A 32 -5.98 14.17 -10.39
C GLY A 32 -5.50 13.48 -9.12
N GLN A 33 -5.42 12.17 -9.20
CA GLN A 33 -4.82 11.32 -8.16
C GLN A 33 -3.79 10.39 -8.76
N MET A 34 -2.71 10.18 -8.02
CA MET A 34 -1.76 9.11 -8.28
C MET A 34 -2.00 8.00 -7.28
N TRP A 35 -2.35 6.85 -7.80
CA TRP A 35 -2.52 5.60 -7.09
C TRP A 35 -1.23 4.82 -7.05
N VAL A 36 -1.01 4.05 -5.99
CA VAL A 36 0.01 3.01 -5.93
C VAL A 36 -0.66 1.66 -5.70
N TYR A 37 -0.18 0.66 -6.40
CA TYR A 37 -0.48 -0.75 -6.20
C TYR A 37 0.83 -1.45 -5.84
N TYR A 38 0.94 -1.81 -4.58
CA TYR A 38 2.11 -2.47 -4.02
C TYR A 38 1.81 -3.96 -3.93
N GLY A 39 2.52 -4.76 -4.73
CA GLY A 39 2.35 -6.20 -4.80
C GLY A 39 2.91 -6.92 -3.57
N ASP A 40 2.50 -8.17 -3.39
CA ASP A 40 2.97 -9.02 -2.31
C ASP A 40 4.45 -9.45 -2.49
N ARG A 41 4.94 -10.34 -1.62
CA ARG A 41 6.32 -10.82 -1.68
C ARG A 41 6.60 -11.73 -2.88
N ASP A 42 5.56 -12.39 -3.42
CA ASP A 42 5.70 -13.27 -4.59
C ASP A 42 5.67 -12.46 -5.90
N HIS A 43 5.12 -11.24 -5.84
CA HIS A 43 5.04 -10.28 -6.94
C HIS A 43 5.55 -8.90 -6.50
N PRO A 44 6.84 -8.78 -6.19
CA PRO A 44 7.41 -7.63 -5.48
C PRO A 44 7.62 -6.41 -6.39
N PHE A 45 6.55 -5.93 -6.99
CA PHE A 45 6.53 -4.75 -7.85
C PHE A 45 5.68 -3.64 -7.24
N ASN A 46 6.03 -2.41 -7.54
CA ASN A 46 5.24 -1.22 -7.21
C ASN A 46 4.78 -0.60 -8.52
N VAL A 47 3.48 -0.46 -8.70
CA VAL A 47 2.89 0.15 -9.90
C VAL A 47 2.14 1.40 -9.50
N PHE A 48 2.47 2.50 -10.18
CA PHE A 48 1.75 3.76 -10.03
C PHE A 48 0.84 3.97 -11.25
N ASP A 49 -0.30 4.58 -10.99
CA ASP A 49 -1.28 4.93 -12.03
C ASP A 49 -1.89 6.30 -11.74
N VAL A 50 -2.18 7.07 -12.78
CA VAL A 50 -2.74 8.42 -12.66
C VAL A 50 -4.18 8.43 -13.11
N CYS A 51 -5.06 8.87 -12.22
CA CYS A 51 -6.46 9.09 -12.51
C CYS A 51 -6.77 10.59 -12.58
N ARG A 52 -7.61 10.97 -13.54
CA ARG A 52 -7.97 12.39 -13.79
C ARG A 52 -8.87 12.98 -12.71
N ASP A 53 -9.54 12.15 -11.96
CA ASP A 53 -10.51 12.55 -10.96
C ASP A 53 -10.35 11.73 -9.66
N HIS A 54 -11.21 12.02 -8.69
CA HIS A 54 -11.27 11.30 -7.43
C HIS A 54 -12.27 10.14 -7.46
N SER A 55 -12.72 9.72 -8.66
CA SER A 55 -13.68 8.64 -8.82
C SER A 55 -13.01 7.27 -8.68
N ALA A 56 -13.85 6.24 -8.59
CA ALA A 56 -13.39 4.86 -8.60
C ALA A 56 -12.87 4.38 -9.97
N SER A 57 -12.99 5.20 -11.03
CA SER A 57 -12.69 4.79 -12.41
C SER A 57 -11.26 4.26 -12.59
N GLY A 58 -10.27 4.87 -11.96
CA GLY A 58 -8.88 4.41 -12.03
C GLY A 58 -8.67 3.07 -11.34
N ILE A 59 -9.24 2.92 -10.15
CA ILE A 59 -9.20 1.66 -9.39
C ILE A 59 -9.92 0.56 -10.17
N ASP A 60 -11.08 0.86 -10.74
CA ASP A 60 -11.84 -0.09 -11.55
C ASP A 60 -11.04 -0.53 -12.76
N ALA A 61 -10.46 0.41 -13.51
CA ALA A 61 -9.64 0.12 -14.68
C ALA A 61 -8.43 -0.75 -14.33
N PHE A 62 -7.83 -0.55 -13.18
CA PHE A 62 -6.66 -1.32 -12.76
C PHE A 62 -7.01 -2.69 -12.16
N LEU A 63 -8.03 -2.78 -11.31
CA LEU A 63 -8.38 -3.99 -10.55
C LEU A 63 -9.58 -4.74 -11.14
N LYS A 64 -10.75 -4.09 -11.19
CA LYS A 64 -12.01 -4.72 -11.53
C LYS A 64 -12.05 -5.15 -13.01
N ASP A 65 -11.71 -4.25 -13.93
CA ASP A 65 -11.75 -4.50 -15.36
C ASP A 65 -10.67 -5.49 -15.83
N LYS A 66 -9.69 -5.76 -14.95
CA LYS A 66 -8.64 -6.78 -15.14
C LYS A 66 -8.85 -8.03 -14.30
N ASN A 67 -10.04 -8.19 -13.70
CA ASN A 67 -10.44 -9.37 -12.93
C ASN A 67 -9.46 -9.71 -11.79
N PHE A 68 -9.01 -8.71 -11.03
CA PHE A 68 -8.23 -8.98 -9.84
C PHE A 68 -9.12 -9.65 -8.79
N HIS A 69 -8.65 -10.75 -8.24
CA HIS A 69 -9.27 -11.48 -7.14
C HIS A 69 -8.25 -11.67 -6.04
N GLY A 70 -8.55 -11.17 -4.85
CA GLY A 70 -7.60 -11.28 -3.74
C GLY A 70 -7.94 -10.36 -2.59
N TYR A 71 -6.96 -10.16 -1.73
CA TYR A 71 -7.06 -9.26 -0.61
C TYR A 71 -6.57 -7.87 -1.01
N LEU A 72 -7.31 -6.85 -0.58
CA LEU A 72 -6.94 -5.45 -0.78
C LEU A 72 -6.80 -4.77 0.58
N ASN A 73 -5.58 -4.36 0.92
CA ASN A 73 -5.31 -3.53 2.08
C ASN A 73 -5.29 -2.06 1.65
N ALA A 74 -6.23 -1.30 2.19
CA ALA A 74 -6.40 0.11 1.86
C ALA A 74 -6.83 0.89 3.11
N ASP A 75 -6.79 2.21 3.01
CA ASP A 75 -7.56 3.03 3.93
C ASP A 75 -9.07 2.81 3.67
N ALA A 76 -9.87 2.89 4.73
CA ALA A 76 -11.31 2.62 4.63
C ALA A 76 -12.06 3.79 3.92
N LEU A 77 -11.64 4.14 2.71
CA LEU A 77 -12.33 5.10 1.86
C LEU A 77 -13.49 4.43 1.12
N ASN A 78 -14.62 5.12 1.05
CA ASN A 78 -15.83 4.65 0.36
C ASN A 78 -15.59 4.30 -1.14
N VAL A 79 -14.49 4.78 -1.71
CA VAL A 79 -14.11 4.51 -3.11
C VAL A 79 -13.90 3.02 -3.39
N TYR A 80 -13.59 2.21 -2.38
CA TYR A 80 -13.38 0.77 -2.51
C TYR A 80 -14.64 -0.07 -2.20
N ASP A 81 -15.67 0.50 -1.57
CA ASP A 81 -16.84 -0.24 -1.07
C ASP A 81 -17.53 -1.11 -2.12
N HIS A 82 -17.60 -0.62 -3.36
CA HIS A 82 -18.25 -1.35 -4.44
C HIS A 82 -17.48 -2.59 -4.88
N LEU A 83 -16.14 -2.59 -4.73
CA LEU A 83 -15.27 -3.74 -5.01
C LEU A 83 -15.49 -4.86 -3.99
N PHE A 84 -15.64 -4.49 -2.72
CA PHE A 84 -15.87 -5.44 -1.63
C PHE A 84 -17.29 -6.02 -1.66
N ARG A 85 -18.30 -5.20 -2.01
CA ARG A 85 -19.69 -5.68 -2.15
C ARG A 85 -19.88 -6.68 -3.28
N SER A 86 -19.06 -6.62 -4.33
CA SER A 86 -19.12 -7.60 -5.42
C SER A 86 -18.64 -9.00 -5.03
N GLY A 87 -17.94 -9.14 -3.89
CA GLY A 87 -17.37 -10.39 -3.41
C GLY A 87 -16.11 -10.85 -4.19
N THR A 88 -15.66 -10.09 -5.17
CA THR A 88 -14.45 -10.42 -5.94
C THR A 88 -13.16 -10.11 -5.20
N MET A 89 -13.22 -9.11 -4.31
CA MET A 89 -12.09 -8.69 -3.49
C MET A 89 -12.46 -8.72 -2.02
N THR A 90 -11.47 -8.99 -1.18
CA THR A 90 -11.64 -9.08 0.27
C THR A 90 -10.88 -7.94 0.94
N GLU A 91 -11.59 -7.09 1.67
CA GLU A 91 -11.01 -5.97 2.40
C GLU A 91 -10.11 -6.46 3.55
N VAL A 92 -8.91 -5.88 3.68
CA VAL A 92 -8.07 -5.97 4.87
C VAL A 92 -7.91 -4.57 5.44
N GLY A 93 -8.30 -4.36 6.69
CA GLY A 93 -8.31 -3.04 7.29
C GLY A 93 -6.92 -2.62 7.80
N CYS A 94 -6.69 -1.31 7.84
CA CYS A 94 -5.43 -0.72 8.26
C CYS A 94 -5.48 -0.28 9.74
N TRP A 95 -4.73 -0.97 10.61
CA TRP A 95 -4.64 -0.60 12.03
C TRP A 95 -3.93 0.76 12.25
N ALA A 96 -3.06 1.19 11.35
CA ALA A 96 -2.44 2.51 11.44
C ALA A 96 -3.49 3.64 11.31
N HIS A 97 -4.48 3.50 10.41
CA HIS A 97 -5.59 4.44 10.30
C HIS A 97 -6.51 4.40 11.53
N CYS A 98 -6.85 3.21 12.01
CA CYS A 98 -7.61 3.07 13.26
C CYS A 98 -6.88 3.74 14.43
N ARG A 99 -5.58 3.51 14.56
CA ARG A 99 -4.73 4.14 15.58
C ARG A 99 -4.75 5.67 15.49
N ARG A 100 -4.69 6.21 14.28
CA ARG A 100 -4.74 7.67 14.03
C ARG A 100 -6.01 8.29 14.58
N LYS A 101 -7.18 7.64 14.38
CA LYS A 101 -8.46 8.13 14.91
C LYS A 101 -8.45 8.26 16.43
N PHE A 102 -7.93 7.25 17.15
CA PHE A 102 -7.80 7.34 18.61
C PHE A 102 -6.75 8.37 19.05
N TYR A 103 -5.68 8.54 18.28
CA TYR A 103 -4.68 9.56 18.58
C TYR A 103 -5.24 10.98 18.42
N GLU A 104 -6.04 11.25 17.41
CA GLU A 104 -6.72 12.53 17.19
C GLU A 104 -7.73 12.85 18.30
N ALA A 105 -8.29 11.84 18.96
CA ALA A 105 -9.18 11.99 20.09
C ALA A 105 -8.47 12.30 21.43
N LYS A 106 -7.12 12.27 21.45
CA LYS A 106 -6.33 12.36 22.70
C LYS A 106 -6.55 13.64 23.51
N GLU A 107 -6.75 14.77 22.86
CA GLU A 107 -6.95 16.04 23.55
C GLU A 107 -8.35 16.13 24.19
N SER A 108 -9.36 15.52 23.56
CA SER A 108 -10.75 15.58 24.04
C SER A 108 -11.10 14.48 25.03
N ASP A 109 -10.45 13.31 24.94
CA ASP A 109 -10.65 12.17 25.83
C ASP A 109 -9.34 11.39 26.03
N PRO A 110 -8.42 11.91 26.85
CA PRO A 110 -7.09 11.32 27.01
C PRO A 110 -7.14 9.92 27.63
N ALA A 111 -8.07 9.65 28.54
CA ALA A 111 -8.14 8.37 29.26
C ALA A 111 -8.50 7.22 28.30
N ARG A 112 -9.58 7.37 27.51
CA ARG A 112 -10.00 6.37 26.52
C ARG A 112 -9.00 6.25 25.38
N SER A 113 -8.45 7.38 24.93
CA SER A 113 -7.43 7.40 23.87
C SER A 113 -6.19 6.59 24.27
N HIS A 114 -5.62 6.82 25.45
CA HIS A 114 -4.45 6.09 25.93
C HIS A 114 -4.72 4.58 26.05
N LEU A 115 -5.92 4.21 26.55
CA LEU A 115 -6.30 2.81 26.65
C LEU A 115 -6.38 2.13 25.27
N ALA A 116 -7.07 2.77 24.31
CA ALA A 116 -7.17 2.24 22.95
C ALA A 116 -5.79 2.13 22.28
N LEU A 117 -4.98 3.19 22.38
CA LEU A 117 -3.62 3.20 21.82
C LEU A 117 -2.71 2.14 22.44
N SER A 118 -2.87 1.85 23.75
CA SER A 118 -2.11 0.79 24.42
C SER A 118 -2.47 -0.59 23.89
N ARG A 119 -3.76 -0.87 23.66
CA ARG A 119 -4.23 -2.13 23.06
C ARG A 119 -3.74 -2.31 21.62
N ILE A 120 -3.84 -1.26 20.81
CA ILE A 120 -3.32 -1.29 19.43
C ILE A 120 -1.80 -1.53 19.45
N ARG A 121 -1.06 -0.91 20.38
CA ARG A 121 0.38 -1.16 20.53
C ARG A 121 0.69 -2.62 20.82
N LEU A 122 -0.13 -3.30 21.64
CA LEU A 122 0.05 -4.73 21.92
C LEU A 122 -0.08 -5.58 20.63
N LEU A 123 -0.99 -5.23 19.71
CA LEU A 123 -1.10 -5.92 18.43
C LEU A 123 0.19 -5.79 17.61
N TYR A 124 0.77 -4.58 17.55
CA TYR A 124 2.06 -4.36 16.86
C TYR A 124 3.23 -5.08 17.56
N GLN A 125 3.19 -5.25 18.86
CA GLN A 125 4.20 -6.03 19.58
C GLN A 125 4.18 -7.51 19.19
N VAL A 126 2.99 -8.09 18.92
CA VAL A 126 2.88 -9.46 18.38
C VAL A 126 3.53 -9.57 17.00
N GLU A 127 3.33 -8.57 16.12
CA GLU A 127 3.97 -8.55 14.80
C GLU A 127 5.49 -8.40 14.90
N GLU A 128 5.97 -7.62 15.85
CA GLU A 128 7.41 -7.44 16.08
C GLU A 128 8.05 -8.72 16.65
N GLU A 129 7.38 -9.40 17.56
CA GLU A 129 7.82 -10.71 18.06
C GLU A 129 7.91 -11.74 16.92
N ALA A 130 6.90 -11.77 16.03
CA ALA A 130 6.93 -12.63 14.85
C ALA A 130 8.15 -12.34 13.97
N LYS A 131 8.46 -11.07 13.71
CA LYS A 131 9.65 -10.66 12.94
C LYS A 131 10.94 -11.15 13.58
N GLN A 132 11.05 -11.04 14.92
CA GLN A 132 12.24 -11.49 15.64
C GLN A 132 12.43 -13.00 15.54
N ILE A 133 11.38 -13.80 15.67
CA ILE A 133 11.41 -15.26 15.53
C ILE A 133 11.81 -15.64 14.11
N ILE A 134 11.17 -15.02 13.11
CA ILE A 134 11.44 -15.27 11.68
C ILE A 134 12.91 -14.98 11.36
N ALA A 135 13.43 -13.84 11.84
CA ALA A 135 14.81 -13.45 11.62
C ALA A 135 15.81 -14.38 12.35
N ALA A 136 15.52 -14.76 13.61
CA ALA A 136 16.39 -15.64 14.40
C ALA A 136 16.47 -17.06 13.85
N GLN A 137 15.41 -17.54 13.19
CA GLN A 137 15.34 -18.87 12.60
C GLN A 137 15.56 -18.88 11.08
N GLU A 138 15.84 -17.72 10.47
CA GLU A 138 16.05 -17.54 9.03
C GLU A 138 14.91 -18.13 8.17
N LEU A 139 13.66 -18.04 8.67
CA LEU A 139 12.48 -18.61 8.02
C LEU A 139 12.13 -17.90 6.73
N THR A 140 11.60 -18.65 5.77
CA THR A 140 11.21 -18.13 4.46
C THR A 140 9.87 -18.70 3.98
N GLY A 141 9.27 -18.06 2.99
CA GLY A 141 8.07 -18.57 2.32
C GLY A 141 6.91 -18.84 3.28
N SER A 142 6.36 -20.05 3.24
CA SER A 142 5.20 -20.46 4.03
C SER A 142 5.48 -20.60 5.54
N GLU A 143 6.74 -20.79 5.93
CA GLU A 143 7.12 -20.86 7.34
C GLU A 143 6.92 -19.51 8.03
N VAL A 144 7.21 -18.43 7.32
CA VAL A 144 6.94 -17.04 7.80
C VAL A 144 5.45 -16.85 8.07
N ASP A 145 4.59 -17.32 7.16
CA ASP A 145 3.14 -17.19 7.32
C ASP A 145 2.63 -17.99 8.49
N GLU A 146 3.14 -19.20 8.67
CA GLU A 146 2.70 -20.06 9.78
C GLU A 146 3.08 -19.46 11.14
N VAL A 147 4.31 -18.97 11.32
CA VAL A 147 4.73 -18.29 12.54
C VAL A 147 3.86 -17.06 12.83
N ARG A 148 3.61 -16.22 11.82
CA ARG A 148 2.74 -15.04 11.99
C ARG A 148 1.32 -15.46 12.37
N ARG A 149 0.75 -16.43 11.68
CA ARG A 149 -0.60 -16.93 11.94
C ARG A 149 -0.72 -17.50 13.36
N GLN A 150 0.22 -18.34 13.81
CA GLN A 150 0.20 -18.94 15.15
C GLN A 150 0.28 -17.87 16.24
N LEU A 151 1.23 -16.95 16.17
CA LEU A 151 1.35 -15.86 17.15
C LEU A 151 0.11 -14.97 17.20
N ARG A 152 -0.49 -14.69 16.06
CA ARG A 152 -1.74 -13.92 15.98
C ARG A 152 -2.91 -14.64 16.64
N GLN A 153 -3.05 -15.96 16.43
CA GLN A 153 -4.08 -16.77 17.07
C GLN A 153 -3.85 -16.89 18.59
N GLU A 154 -2.61 -17.04 19.01
CA GLU A 154 -2.28 -17.21 20.43
C GLU A 154 -2.36 -15.88 21.20
N LYS A 155 -1.77 -14.80 20.66
CA LYS A 155 -1.57 -13.56 21.39
C LYS A 155 -2.44 -12.40 20.93
N ALA A 156 -2.65 -12.23 19.62
CA ALA A 156 -3.45 -11.10 19.13
C ALA A 156 -4.96 -11.34 19.30
N LEU A 157 -5.43 -12.57 19.15
CA LEU A 157 -6.87 -12.89 19.28
C LEU A 157 -7.45 -12.50 20.65
N PRO A 158 -6.83 -12.84 21.81
CA PRO A 158 -7.31 -12.37 23.11
C PRO A 158 -7.34 -10.84 23.22
N ILE A 159 -6.29 -10.16 22.74
CA ILE A 159 -6.20 -8.69 22.76
C ILE A 159 -7.36 -8.08 21.94
N LEU A 160 -7.62 -8.62 20.75
CA LEU A 160 -8.71 -8.18 19.88
C LEU A 160 -10.07 -8.40 20.54
N SER A 161 -10.29 -9.56 21.17
CA SER A 161 -11.53 -9.88 21.86
C SER A 161 -11.81 -8.90 23.00
N ASP A 162 -10.83 -8.63 23.85
CA ASP A 162 -10.93 -7.67 24.95
C ASP A 162 -11.13 -6.23 24.43
N PHE A 163 -10.48 -5.89 23.32
CA PHE A 163 -10.61 -4.58 22.74
C PHE A 163 -12.00 -4.36 22.14
N GLN A 164 -12.56 -5.36 21.43
CA GLN A 164 -13.91 -5.27 20.91
C GLN A 164 -14.96 -5.10 22.01
N LYS A 165 -14.84 -5.92 23.08
CA LYS A 165 -15.72 -5.79 24.24
C LYS A 165 -15.68 -4.40 24.82
N TRP A 166 -14.49 -3.86 25.04
CA TRP A 166 -14.32 -2.51 25.55
C TRP A 166 -14.92 -1.44 24.62
N LEU A 167 -14.73 -1.56 23.30
CA LEU A 167 -15.32 -0.62 22.32
C LEU A 167 -16.84 -0.59 22.42
N LEU A 168 -17.49 -1.77 22.50
CA LEU A 168 -18.94 -1.89 22.63
C LEU A 168 -19.45 -1.33 23.97
N GLU A 169 -18.70 -1.49 25.06
CA GLU A 169 -19.03 -0.95 26.38
C GLU A 169 -18.89 0.57 26.44
N GLU A 170 -17.95 1.16 25.69
CA GLU A 170 -17.67 2.59 25.71
C GLU A 170 -18.48 3.38 24.67
N GLU A 171 -18.92 2.73 23.58
CA GLU A 171 -19.70 3.40 22.52
C GLU A 171 -20.89 4.21 23.04
N PRO A 172 -21.76 3.68 23.92
CA PRO A 172 -22.91 4.43 24.44
C PRO A 172 -22.54 5.52 25.46
N LYS A 173 -21.30 5.55 25.97
CA LYS A 173 -20.85 6.48 27.02
C LYS A 173 -20.15 7.72 26.49
N VAL A 174 -19.79 7.72 25.20
CA VAL A 174 -19.08 8.86 24.59
C VAL A 174 -20.07 9.87 24.01
N LEU A 175 -19.68 11.15 24.04
CA LEU A 175 -20.51 12.21 23.48
C LEU A 175 -20.67 12.01 21.96
N PRO A 176 -21.90 11.99 21.43
CA PRO A 176 -22.13 11.84 19.98
C PRO A 176 -21.35 12.85 19.14
N LYS A 177 -20.80 12.41 18.02
CA LYS A 177 -19.98 13.22 17.09
C LYS A 177 -18.64 13.71 17.66
N SER A 178 -18.29 13.37 18.91
CA SER A 178 -16.95 13.65 19.45
C SER A 178 -15.87 12.88 18.67
N PRO A 179 -14.59 13.34 18.70
CA PRO A 179 -13.50 12.59 18.09
C PRO A 179 -13.40 11.14 18.60
N MET A 180 -13.68 10.91 19.90
CA MET A 180 -13.68 9.57 20.49
C MET A 180 -14.83 8.72 19.95
N ALA A 181 -16.05 9.27 19.83
CA ALA A 181 -17.18 8.56 19.23
C ALA A 181 -16.90 8.17 17.78
N GLN A 182 -16.26 9.06 17.01
CA GLN A 182 -15.85 8.77 15.63
C GLN A 182 -14.79 7.67 15.56
N ALA A 183 -13.83 7.67 16.48
CA ALA A 183 -12.78 6.64 16.55
C ALA A 183 -13.36 5.26 16.88
N ILE A 184 -14.25 5.18 17.89
CA ILE A 184 -14.94 3.94 18.27
C ILE A 184 -15.84 3.45 17.12
N ALA A 185 -16.65 4.31 16.54
CA ALA A 185 -17.52 3.96 15.42
C ALA A 185 -16.73 3.49 14.19
N TYR A 186 -15.57 4.10 13.90
CA TYR A 186 -14.66 3.64 12.85
C TYR A 186 -14.17 2.21 13.12
N ALA A 187 -13.64 1.96 14.32
CA ALA A 187 -13.13 0.65 14.71
C ALA A 187 -14.21 -0.44 14.64
N LEU A 188 -15.41 -0.18 15.17
CA LEU A 188 -16.51 -1.14 15.16
C LEU A 188 -17.05 -1.39 13.74
N ARG A 189 -17.19 -0.34 12.92
CA ARG A 189 -17.65 -0.47 11.53
C ARG A 189 -16.72 -1.33 10.69
N HIS A 190 -15.41 -1.17 10.86
CA HIS A 190 -14.40 -1.89 10.09
C HIS A 190 -13.82 -3.09 10.85
N TRP A 191 -14.46 -3.53 11.94
CA TRP A 191 -13.90 -4.56 12.82
C TRP A 191 -13.55 -5.84 12.09
N GLN A 192 -14.42 -6.31 11.21
CA GLN A 192 -14.18 -7.53 10.43
C GLN A 192 -12.94 -7.38 9.52
N ALA A 193 -12.80 -6.26 8.84
CA ALA A 193 -11.65 -5.97 7.99
C ALA A 193 -10.37 -5.82 8.82
N LEU A 194 -10.42 -5.07 9.94
CA LEU A 194 -9.29 -4.86 10.84
C LEU A 194 -8.78 -6.16 11.49
N THR A 195 -9.65 -7.13 11.74
CA THR A 195 -9.26 -8.38 12.40
C THR A 195 -8.86 -9.48 11.43
N ARG A 196 -9.10 -9.31 10.13
CA ARG A 196 -8.85 -10.34 9.12
C ARG A 196 -7.39 -10.74 8.99
N TYR A 197 -6.44 -9.82 9.25
CA TYR A 197 -5.00 -10.11 9.16
C TYR A 197 -4.55 -11.28 10.05
N ARG A 198 -5.31 -11.59 11.12
CA ARG A 198 -5.04 -12.71 12.04
C ARG A 198 -5.31 -14.08 11.44
N ASP A 199 -6.17 -14.14 10.41
CA ASP A 199 -6.65 -15.42 9.87
C ASP A 199 -5.61 -16.07 8.96
N ASP A 200 -4.73 -15.24 8.38
CA ASP A 200 -3.67 -15.73 7.51
C ASP A 200 -2.36 -14.96 7.71
N GLY A 201 -1.24 -15.69 7.71
CA GLY A 201 0.08 -15.12 7.97
C GLY A 201 0.64 -14.22 6.87
N PHE A 202 0.16 -14.38 5.62
CA PHE A 202 0.61 -13.51 4.54
C PHE A 202 -0.03 -12.12 4.56
N LEU A 203 -1.13 -11.94 5.28
CA LEU A 203 -1.79 -10.64 5.40
C LEU A 203 -0.99 -9.70 6.32
N ASP A 204 -1.02 -8.40 6.02
CA ASP A 204 -0.38 -7.39 6.84
C ASP A 204 -1.39 -6.66 7.73
N ILE A 205 -0.92 -6.23 8.92
CA ILE A 205 -1.73 -5.53 9.93
C ILE A 205 -2.13 -4.12 9.49
N ASP A 206 -1.36 -3.50 8.58
CA ASP A 206 -1.60 -2.14 8.11
C ASP A 206 -1.19 -1.92 6.65
N ASN A 207 -1.49 -0.72 6.14
CA ASN A 207 -1.20 -0.28 4.78
C ASN A 207 0.06 0.60 4.67
N ASN A 208 0.95 0.57 5.66
CA ASN A 208 2.12 1.45 5.71
C ASN A 208 3.04 1.29 4.50
N LEU A 209 3.08 0.12 3.86
CA LEU A 209 3.89 -0.12 2.66
C LEU A 209 3.48 0.76 1.49
N ALA A 210 2.18 0.89 1.22
CA ALA A 210 1.66 1.79 0.19
C ALA A 210 1.86 3.26 0.58
N GLU A 211 1.55 3.63 1.84
CA GLU A 211 1.73 5.00 2.34
C GLU A 211 3.19 5.47 2.23
N MET A 212 4.15 4.63 2.64
CA MET A 212 5.58 4.95 2.55
C MET A 212 6.03 5.09 1.10
N THR A 213 5.50 4.26 0.21
CA THR A 213 5.81 4.29 -1.22
C THR A 213 5.32 5.59 -1.86
N LEU A 214 4.13 6.09 -1.50
CA LEU A 214 3.60 7.38 -1.96
C LEU A 214 4.29 8.59 -1.35
N ARG A 215 4.99 8.43 -0.24
CA ARG A 215 5.60 9.55 0.50
C ARG A 215 6.57 10.37 -0.35
N HIS A 216 7.33 9.72 -1.23
CA HIS A 216 8.26 10.39 -2.13
C HIS A 216 7.54 11.36 -3.08
N ILE A 217 6.37 10.96 -3.59
CA ILE A 217 5.53 11.80 -4.45
C ILE A 217 4.94 12.96 -3.65
N ALA A 218 4.42 12.69 -2.45
CA ALA A 218 3.83 13.71 -1.59
C ALA A 218 4.85 14.78 -1.17
N ILE A 219 6.12 14.41 -0.96
CA ILE A 219 7.22 15.32 -0.67
C ILE A 219 7.64 16.06 -1.95
N GLY A 220 7.89 15.33 -3.05
CA GLY A 220 8.32 15.90 -4.34
C GLY A 220 7.34 16.94 -4.88
N ARG A 221 6.04 16.72 -4.66
CA ARG A 221 4.99 17.68 -5.05
C ARG A 221 5.16 19.07 -4.40
N LYS A 222 5.83 19.19 -3.27
CA LYS A 222 6.17 20.51 -2.69
C LYS A 222 7.15 21.29 -3.54
N ASN A 223 7.92 20.61 -4.40
CA ASN A 223 8.90 21.21 -5.28
C ASN A 223 8.33 21.49 -6.68
N TRP A 224 7.71 20.49 -7.32
CA TRP A 224 7.21 20.60 -8.70
C TRP A 224 5.73 20.96 -8.80
N LEU A 225 4.96 20.99 -7.71
CA LEU A 225 3.59 21.47 -7.54
C LEU A 225 2.52 20.73 -8.36
N PHE A 226 2.73 20.53 -9.66
CA PHE A 226 1.79 19.88 -10.59
C PHE A 226 2.55 19.22 -11.75
N ALA A 227 1.91 18.29 -12.45
CA ALA A 227 2.37 17.78 -13.74
C ALA A 227 1.98 18.77 -14.85
N GLY A 228 2.88 19.01 -15.83
CA GLY A 228 2.66 19.97 -16.90
C GLY A 228 1.54 19.59 -17.87
N SER A 229 1.12 18.33 -17.87
CA SER A 229 0.03 17.79 -18.69
C SER A 229 -0.44 16.44 -18.14
N GLN A 230 -1.53 15.91 -18.67
CA GLN A 230 -1.96 14.54 -18.43
C GLN A 230 -0.85 13.53 -18.81
N ALA A 231 -0.31 13.65 -20.03
CA ALA A 231 0.77 12.79 -20.52
C ALA A 231 2.01 12.86 -19.63
N GLY A 232 2.31 14.04 -19.06
CA GLY A 232 3.37 14.20 -18.06
C GLY A 232 3.08 13.45 -16.76
N GLY A 233 1.82 13.40 -16.33
CA GLY A 233 1.38 12.59 -15.20
C GLY A 233 1.55 11.09 -15.48
N ASP A 234 1.13 10.62 -16.64
CA ASP A 234 1.26 9.22 -17.05
C ASP A 234 2.75 8.80 -17.14
N THR A 235 3.59 9.67 -17.70
CA THR A 235 5.05 9.47 -17.74
C THR A 235 5.64 9.38 -16.33
N ALA A 236 5.21 10.27 -15.43
CA ALA A 236 5.65 10.25 -14.03
C ALA A 236 5.26 8.93 -13.34
N ALA A 237 4.04 8.44 -13.58
CA ALA A 237 3.58 7.16 -13.02
C ALA A 237 4.45 5.99 -13.49
N ILE A 238 4.81 5.94 -14.77
CA ILE A 238 5.72 4.93 -15.32
C ILE A 238 7.09 5.00 -14.65
N LEU A 239 7.68 6.20 -14.58
CA LEU A 239 9.01 6.38 -13.99
C LEU A 239 9.02 6.08 -12.49
N PHE A 240 7.99 6.48 -11.74
CA PHE A 240 7.85 6.11 -10.32
C PHE A 240 7.67 4.61 -10.13
N SER A 241 6.92 3.93 -11.02
CA SER A 241 6.77 2.48 -10.98
C SER A 241 8.11 1.78 -11.12
N VAL A 242 8.91 2.20 -12.09
CA VAL A 242 10.23 1.64 -12.36
C VAL A 242 11.20 1.93 -11.20
N THR A 243 11.37 3.19 -10.83
CA THR A 243 12.35 3.60 -9.81
C THR A 243 12.00 3.06 -8.43
N SER A 244 10.73 3.05 -8.06
CA SER A 244 10.26 2.48 -6.79
C SER A 244 10.45 0.96 -6.75
N THR A 245 10.24 0.27 -7.87
CA THR A 245 10.52 -1.18 -7.97
C THR A 245 12.02 -1.47 -7.90
N CYS A 246 12.87 -0.69 -8.57
CA CYS A 246 14.32 -0.78 -8.43
C CYS A 246 14.74 -0.65 -6.96
N HIS A 247 14.22 0.36 -6.26
CA HIS A 247 14.51 0.57 -4.84
C HIS A 247 14.09 -0.64 -3.99
N ARG A 248 12.92 -1.21 -4.24
CA ARG A 248 12.43 -2.41 -3.55
C ARG A 248 13.35 -3.61 -3.75
N HIS A 249 13.94 -3.76 -4.94
CA HIS A 249 14.90 -4.82 -5.29
C HIS A 249 16.35 -4.47 -4.96
N ARG A 250 16.62 -3.31 -4.36
CA ARG A 250 17.97 -2.81 -4.08
C ARG A 250 18.83 -2.66 -5.34
N VAL A 251 18.19 -2.35 -6.45
CA VAL A 251 18.81 -2.06 -7.74
C VAL A 251 19.06 -0.57 -7.83
N ASP A 252 20.24 -0.17 -8.31
CA ASP A 252 20.52 1.23 -8.62
C ASP A 252 19.63 1.69 -9.78
N ALA A 253 18.72 2.62 -9.49
CA ALA A 253 17.72 3.05 -10.46
C ALA A 253 18.33 3.83 -11.64
N PHE A 254 19.45 4.54 -11.43
CA PHE A 254 20.13 5.25 -12.51
C PHE A 254 20.80 4.27 -13.48
N ALA A 255 21.58 3.32 -12.96
CA ALA A 255 22.22 2.29 -13.77
C ALA A 255 21.19 1.45 -14.53
N TYR A 256 20.11 1.08 -13.86
CA TYR A 256 19.00 0.34 -14.47
C TYR A 256 18.35 1.10 -15.63
N LEU A 257 17.96 2.36 -15.38
CA LEU A 257 17.31 3.20 -16.40
C LEU A 257 18.25 3.47 -17.59
N HIS A 258 19.54 3.68 -17.34
CA HIS A 258 20.52 3.87 -18.38
C HIS A 258 20.60 2.67 -19.30
N ASP A 259 20.75 1.45 -18.75
CA ASP A 259 20.77 0.20 -19.51
C ASP A 259 19.45 -0.05 -20.24
N LEU A 260 18.31 0.12 -19.56
CA LEU A 260 16.97 -0.03 -20.15
C LEU A 260 16.78 0.86 -21.36
N LEU A 261 17.14 2.15 -21.25
CA LEU A 261 17.00 3.11 -22.35
C LEU A 261 17.93 2.76 -23.51
N GLN A 262 19.13 2.29 -23.27
CA GLN A 262 20.03 1.79 -24.32
C GLN A 262 19.41 0.58 -25.06
N ARG A 263 18.87 -0.39 -24.34
CA ARG A 263 18.19 -1.55 -24.93
C ARG A 263 16.98 -1.13 -25.78
N LEU A 264 16.15 -0.23 -25.27
CA LEU A 264 15.00 0.30 -25.98
C LEU A 264 15.39 1.15 -27.20
N ALA A 265 16.55 1.80 -27.21
CA ALA A 265 17.05 2.51 -28.38
C ALA A 265 17.46 1.56 -29.52
N HIS A 266 17.95 0.35 -29.17
CA HIS A 266 18.29 -0.69 -30.15
C HIS A 266 17.06 -1.48 -30.61
N ASP A 267 16.13 -1.76 -29.71
CA ASP A 267 14.88 -2.47 -29.97
C ASP A 267 13.70 -1.67 -29.37
N PRO A 268 13.09 -0.76 -30.11
CA PRO A 268 12.01 0.09 -29.61
C PRO A 268 10.70 -0.65 -29.32
N GLN A 269 10.53 -1.87 -29.82
CA GLN A 269 9.32 -2.68 -29.63
C GLN A 269 9.68 -4.12 -29.29
N PRO A 270 10.35 -4.36 -28.16
CA PRO A 270 10.78 -5.68 -27.75
C PRO A 270 9.58 -6.58 -27.47
N ALA A 271 9.72 -7.87 -27.73
CA ALA A 271 8.72 -8.87 -27.39
C ALA A 271 8.41 -8.84 -25.87
N PRO A 272 7.16 -9.15 -25.45
CA PRO A 272 6.78 -9.13 -24.04
C PRO A 272 7.66 -9.99 -23.13
N GLU A 273 8.11 -11.15 -23.62
CA GLU A 273 9.00 -12.06 -22.89
C GLU A 273 10.38 -11.42 -22.65
N LEU A 274 10.88 -10.69 -23.63
CA LEU A 274 12.15 -9.96 -23.53
C LEU A 274 12.02 -8.79 -22.53
N LEU A 275 10.95 -8.00 -22.62
CA LEU A 275 10.65 -6.96 -21.62
C LEU A 275 10.57 -7.52 -20.20
N ARG A 276 9.99 -8.73 -20.04
CA ARG A 276 9.91 -9.38 -18.73
C ARG A 276 11.29 -9.75 -18.17
N SER A 277 12.23 -10.12 -19.04
CA SER A 277 13.60 -10.42 -18.62
C SER A 277 14.39 -9.18 -18.20
N TRP A 278 13.96 -7.99 -18.61
CA TRP A 278 14.60 -6.72 -18.27
C TRP A 278 14.04 -6.08 -16.98
N LEU A 279 13.02 -6.66 -16.35
CA LEU A 279 12.42 -6.08 -15.13
C LEU A 279 13.43 -6.04 -13.97
N PRO A 280 13.28 -5.11 -13.03
CA PRO A 280 14.24 -4.90 -11.94
C PRO A 280 14.51 -6.12 -11.07
N ASP A 281 13.55 -7.04 -10.93
CA ASP A 281 13.71 -8.32 -10.20
C ASP A 281 14.69 -9.30 -10.84
N ARG A 282 14.98 -9.13 -12.12
CA ARG A 282 15.85 -9.99 -12.93
C ARG A 282 17.07 -9.26 -13.50
N TRP A 283 17.08 -7.95 -13.36
CA TRP A 283 18.16 -7.14 -13.92
C TRP A 283 19.47 -7.36 -13.18
N GLN A 284 20.54 -7.49 -13.97
CA GLN A 284 21.92 -7.49 -13.48
C GLN A 284 22.68 -6.38 -14.18
N PRO A 285 23.57 -5.67 -13.47
CA PRO A 285 24.38 -4.64 -14.08
C PRO A 285 25.23 -5.26 -15.22
N PRO A 286 25.39 -4.55 -16.35
CA PRO A 286 26.31 -4.97 -17.38
C PRO A 286 27.69 -5.14 -16.78
N PRO A 287 28.48 -6.10 -17.29
CA PRO A 287 29.89 -6.25 -16.87
C PRO A 287 30.56 -4.88 -16.94
N THR A 288 31.17 -4.43 -15.85
CA THR A 288 32.06 -3.28 -15.91
C THR A 288 33.16 -3.63 -16.88
N GLU A 289 33.26 -2.92 -18.01
CA GLU A 289 34.46 -2.96 -18.80
C GLU A 289 35.59 -2.63 -17.83
N SER A 290 36.41 -3.63 -17.54
CA SER A 290 37.66 -3.39 -16.82
C SER A 290 38.36 -2.28 -17.60
N ALA A 291 38.58 -1.14 -16.94
CA ALA A 291 39.47 -0.14 -17.44
C ALA A 291 40.85 -0.80 -17.55
N ASP A 292 41.03 -1.50 -18.63
CA ASP A 292 42.36 -1.95 -19.02
C ASP A 292 43.14 -0.71 -19.43
N SER A 293 43.97 -0.35 -18.54
CA SER A 293 45.11 0.54 -18.59
C SER A 293 45.81 0.51 -19.95
N GLY A 294 45.72 1.65 -20.65
CA GLY A 294 46.76 2.05 -21.58
C GLY A 294 47.68 3.05 -20.86
#